data_21fc89aa8b624250cdb347d79d078235
#
_entry.id   21fc89aa8b624250cdb347d79d078235
#
_cell.length_a   1.000
_cell.length_b   1.000
_cell.length_c   1.000
_cell.angle_alpha   90.00
_cell.angle_beta   90.00
_cell.angle_gamma   90.00
#
_symmetry.space_group_name_H-M   'P 1'
#
loop_
_entity.id
_entity.type
_entity.pdbx_description
1 polymer ?
#
loop_
_entity_poly.entity_id
_entity_poly.type
_entity_poly.pdbx_seq_one_letter_code
_entity_poly.pdbx_strand_id
1 'polypeptide(L)'
;MKLRIAVIMVVCIGLCCSFATLSNQASAEVKKAAPASKPVVMPKITVLNPLGTPAPIQLKPQAPRLSTLDGKTIYLVNTGYIGGDRLLYEMRDWFKTNHPTTKVEYKVSRGGMTNVDKELWAEMGEKADAVVLGLGH
;
A
#
# COMPACT_ATOMS: atom_id res chain seq x y z
N MET A 1 54.01 -15.27 21.43
CA MET A 1 52.63 -14.77 21.22
C MET A 1 52.49 -13.30 21.64
N LYS A 2 53.07 -12.87 22.73
CA LYS A 2 52.99 -11.47 23.27
C LYS A 2 53.63 -10.39 22.36
N LEU A 3 54.70 -10.70 21.65
CA LEU A 3 55.41 -9.76 20.78
C LEU A 3 54.63 -9.46 19.48
N ARG A 4 53.88 -10.41 18.95
CA ARG A 4 53.06 -10.20 17.72
C ARG A 4 51.84 -9.29 17.98
N ILE A 5 51.29 -9.32 19.18
CA ILE A 5 50.15 -8.46 19.57
C ILE A 5 50.59 -7.00 19.74
N ALA A 6 51.79 -6.77 20.26
CA ALA A 6 52.34 -5.45 20.40
C ALA A 6 52.61 -4.74 19.06
N VAL A 7 53.09 -5.48 18.07
CA VAL A 7 53.36 -4.95 16.71
C VAL A 7 52.05 -4.56 16.01
N ILE A 8 51.00 -5.38 16.15
CA ILE A 8 49.69 -5.07 15.57
C ILE A 8 49.06 -3.85 16.19
N MET A 9 49.21 -3.67 17.52
CA MET A 9 48.68 -2.49 18.23
C MET A 9 49.37 -1.19 17.74
N VAL A 10 50.67 -1.19 17.57
CA VAL A 10 51.42 -0.02 17.09
C VAL A 10 51.04 0.34 15.63
N VAL A 11 50.81 -0.63 14.79
CA VAL A 11 50.37 -0.40 13.39
C VAL A 11 48.98 0.18 13.34
N CYS A 12 48.01 -0.29 14.17
CA CYS A 12 46.66 0.25 14.24
C CYS A 12 46.62 1.70 14.75
N ILE A 13 47.46 2.06 15.74
CA ILE A 13 47.54 3.42 16.24
C ILE A 13 48.13 4.36 15.17
N GLY A 14 49.11 3.92 14.41
CA GLY A 14 49.70 4.69 13.31
C GLY A 14 48.69 4.96 12.17
N LEU A 15 47.84 3.99 11.82
CA LEU A 15 46.79 4.18 10.81
C LEU A 15 45.67 5.12 11.26
N CYS A 16 45.26 5.09 12.52
CA CYS A 16 44.24 6.01 13.03
C CYS A 16 44.71 7.48 13.06
N CYS A 17 45.98 7.74 13.37
CA CYS A 17 46.50 9.10 13.34
C CYS A 17 46.62 9.70 11.92
N SER A 18 46.81 8.86 10.90
CA SER A 18 46.91 9.33 9.51
C SER A 18 45.53 9.71 8.92
N PHE A 19 44.43 9.18 9.45
CA PHE A 19 43.08 9.53 8.99
C PHE A 19 42.53 10.82 9.62
N ALA A 20 43.06 11.23 10.78
CA ALA A 20 42.61 12.43 11.46
C ALA A 20 43.16 13.74 10.87
N THR A 21 44.20 13.68 10.03
CA THR A 21 44.79 14.88 9.41
C THR A 21 44.23 15.23 8.04
N LEU A 22 43.44 14.31 7.40
CA LEU A 22 42.83 14.58 6.09
C LEU A 22 41.45 15.28 6.19
N SER A 23 40.83 15.35 7.35
CA SER A 23 39.50 15.95 7.49
C SER A 23 39.50 17.46 7.82
N ASN A 24 40.67 18.09 7.96
CA ASN A 24 40.75 19.48 8.40
C ASN A 24 41.22 20.48 7.32
N GLN A 25 41.29 20.07 6.04
CA GLN A 25 41.66 21.00 4.94
C GLN A 25 40.54 21.33 3.98
N ALA A 26 39.29 20.97 4.27
CA ALA A 26 38.16 21.26 3.37
C ALA A 26 37.28 22.43 3.83
N SER A 27 37.76 23.31 4.70
CA SER A 27 36.93 24.40 5.25
C SER A 27 37.57 25.80 5.21
N ALA A 28 38.35 26.11 4.20
CA ALA A 28 38.87 27.48 4.05
C ALA A 28 38.92 27.92 2.57
N GLU A 29 37.85 27.75 1.83
CA GLU A 29 37.62 28.52 0.63
C GLU A 29 36.25 29.14 0.68
N VAL A 30 36.14 30.17 1.52
CA VAL A 30 34.97 31.04 1.54
C VAL A 30 35.01 31.92 0.32
N LYS A 31 34.26 31.48 -0.69
CA LYS A 31 33.36 32.29 -1.47
C LYS A 31 33.62 33.79 -1.47
N LYS A 32 34.26 34.23 -2.53
CA LYS A 32 34.08 35.59 -3.04
C LYS A 32 32.57 35.69 -3.36
N ALA A 33 31.87 36.54 -2.63
CA ALA A 33 30.47 36.78 -2.83
C ALA A 33 30.19 37.15 -4.28
N ALA A 34 29.38 36.38 -4.94
CA ALA A 34 28.82 36.74 -6.21
C ALA A 34 27.98 38.02 -6.02
N PRO A 35 28.00 38.95 -6.97
CA PRO A 35 27.21 40.16 -6.86
C PRO A 35 25.74 39.80 -6.69
N ALA A 36 25.11 40.39 -5.68
CA ALA A 36 23.72 40.15 -5.33
C ALA A 36 22.87 40.36 -6.60
N SER A 37 22.33 39.25 -7.13
CA SER A 37 21.35 39.32 -8.20
C SER A 37 20.14 40.08 -7.66
N LYS A 38 19.69 41.08 -8.40
CA LYS A 38 18.44 41.78 -8.09
C LYS A 38 17.34 40.74 -7.86
N PRO A 39 16.51 40.91 -6.80
CA PRO A 39 15.44 39.96 -6.56
C PRO A 39 14.55 39.88 -7.81
N VAL A 40 14.54 38.73 -8.44
CA VAL A 40 13.59 38.41 -9.50
C VAL A 40 12.22 38.34 -8.84
N VAL A 41 11.43 39.40 -9.03
CA VAL A 41 10.03 39.38 -8.58
C VAL A 41 9.31 38.38 -9.48
N MET A 42 9.21 37.16 -9.01
CA MET A 42 8.38 36.18 -9.69
C MET A 42 6.91 36.61 -9.57
N PRO A 43 6.16 36.58 -10.68
CA PRO A 43 4.73 36.89 -10.63
C PRO A 43 4.08 35.92 -9.62
N LYS A 44 3.34 36.47 -8.67
CA LYS A 44 2.60 35.67 -7.70
C LYS A 44 1.53 34.87 -8.44
N ILE A 45 1.74 33.55 -8.51
CA ILE A 45 0.73 32.64 -9.07
C ILE A 45 -0.35 32.45 -7.98
N THR A 46 -1.54 32.91 -8.28
CA THR A 46 -2.69 32.69 -7.38
C THR A 46 -3.41 31.41 -7.80
N VAL A 47 -3.38 30.40 -6.95
CA VAL A 47 -4.19 29.19 -7.11
C VAL A 47 -5.49 29.41 -6.38
N LEU A 48 -6.60 29.43 -7.11
CA LEU A 48 -7.91 29.75 -6.56
C LEU A 48 -8.42 28.65 -5.60
N ASN A 49 -8.26 27.39 -5.97
CA ASN A 49 -8.62 26.28 -5.11
C ASN A 49 -7.83 25.01 -5.51
N PRO A 50 -6.82 24.60 -4.74
CA PRO A 50 -6.04 23.40 -5.07
C PRO A 50 -6.85 22.10 -4.98
N LEU A 51 -7.94 22.08 -4.20
CA LEU A 51 -8.80 20.90 -4.07
C LEU A 51 -9.88 20.84 -5.17
N GLY A 52 -10.11 21.94 -5.89
CA GLY A 52 -11.24 22.04 -6.82
C GLY A 52 -12.60 22.00 -6.10
N THR A 53 -13.66 21.91 -6.88
CA THR A 53 -14.99 21.62 -6.36
C THR A 53 -15.28 20.16 -6.60
N PRO A 54 -15.36 19.31 -5.56
CA PRO A 54 -15.69 17.91 -5.75
C PRO A 54 -17.07 17.79 -6.40
N ALA A 55 -17.19 16.82 -7.32
CA ALA A 55 -18.49 16.51 -7.90
C ALA A 55 -19.47 16.10 -6.79
N PRO A 56 -20.75 16.47 -6.90
CA PRO A 56 -21.74 16.09 -5.91
C PRO A 56 -21.83 14.56 -5.81
N ILE A 57 -21.46 14.03 -4.65
CA ILE A 57 -21.53 12.60 -4.38
C ILE A 57 -22.94 12.27 -3.95
N GLN A 58 -23.66 11.50 -4.76
CA GLN A 58 -24.94 10.94 -4.35
C GLN A 58 -24.68 9.70 -3.49
N LEU A 59 -24.88 9.85 -2.19
CA LEU A 59 -24.77 8.73 -1.26
C LEU A 59 -25.97 7.81 -1.48
N LYS A 60 -25.67 6.54 -1.79
CA LYS A 60 -26.68 5.48 -1.76
C LYS A 60 -26.68 4.83 -0.39
N PRO A 61 -27.85 4.50 0.18
CA PRO A 61 -27.91 3.77 1.43
C PRO A 61 -27.24 2.40 1.26
N GLN A 62 -26.66 1.88 2.34
CA GLN A 62 -26.16 0.51 2.35
C GLN A 62 -27.31 -0.47 2.18
N ALA A 63 -27.01 -1.63 1.58
CA ALA A 63 -27.98 -2.71 1.49
C ALA A 63 -28.43 -3.12 2.91
N PRO A 64 -29.70 -3.47 3.08
CA PRO A 64 -30.22 -3.93 4.37
C PRO A 64 -29.45 -5.19 4.79
N ARG A 65 -29.21 -5.32 6.09
CA ARG A 65 -28.56 -6.51 6.64
C ARG A 65 -29.49 -7.73 6.56
N LEU A 66 -28.91 -8.89 6.25
CA LEU A 66 -29.62 -10.13 6.33
C LEU A 66 -29.99 -10.42 7.80
N SER A 67 -31.22 -10.84 8.06
CA SER A 67 -31.69 -11.23 9.40
C SER A 67 -31.15 -12.60 9.83
N THR A 68 -30.92 -13.50 8.86
CA THR A 68 -30.36 -14.83 9.07
C THR A 68 -29.49 -15.22 7.88
N LEU A 69 -28.56 -16.14 8.10
CA LEU A 69 -27.76 -16.76 7.05
C LEU A 69 -28.31 -18.10 6.59
N ASP A 70 -29.27 -18.66 7.33
CA ASP A 70 -29.84 -19.96 7.01
C ASP A 70 -30.58 -19.96 5.67
N GLY A 71 -30.21 -20.92 4.82
CA GLY A 71 -30.77 -21.06 3.48
C GLY A 71 -30.36 -19.97 2.49
N LYS A 72 -29.46 -19.07 2.89
CA LYS A 72 -28.97 -17.97 2.07
C LYS A 72 -27.79 -18.38 1.20
N THR A 73 -27.67 -17.72 0.05
CA THR A 73 -26.55 -17.92 -0.88
C THR A 73 -25.58 -16.75 -0.80
N ILE A 74 -24.34 -17.06 -0.42
CA ILE A 74 -23.24 -16.08 -0.28
C ILE A 74 -22.23 -16.32 -1.39
N TYR A 75 -21.90 -15.30 -2.14
CA TYR A 75 -20.83 -15.33 -3.13
C TYR A 75 -19.54 -14.77 -2.53
N LEU A 76 -18.46 -15.56 -2.58
CA LEU A 76 -17.12 -15.15 -2.25
C LEU A 76 -16.37 -14.88 -3.54
N VAL A 77 -16.13 -13.62 -3.86
CA VAL A 77 -15.54 -13.21 -5.13
C VAL A 77 -14.10 -12.76 -4.93
N ASN A 78 -13.18 -13.46 -5.58
CA ASN A 78 -11.78 -13.07 -5.66
C ASN A 78 -11.57 -12.12 -6.86
N THR A 79 -10.96 -10.98 -6.63
CA THR A 79 -10.63 -10.01 -7.68
C THR A 79 -9.34 -10.33 -8.44
N GLY A 80 -8.71 -11.48 -8.15
CA GLY A 80 -7.53 -11.98 -8.87
C GLY A 80 -6.18 -11.49 -8.34
N TYR A 81 -6.16 -10.78 -7.22
CA TYR A 81 -4.91 -10.39 -6.57
C TYR A 81 -4.33 -11.51 -5.70
N ILE A 82 -3.01 -11.51 -5.56
CA ILE A 82 -2.27 -12.51 -4.80
C ILE A 82 -2.67 -12.46 -3.32
N GLY A 83 -3.00 -13.62 -2.76
CA GLY A 83 -3.30 -13.79 -1.33
C GLY A 83 -4.77 -13.65 -0.94
N GLY A 84 -5.62 -13.06 -1.78
CA GLY A 84 -7.05 -12.94 -1.51
C GLY A 84 -7.79 -14.28 -1.55
N ASP A 85 -7.34 -15.19 -2.40
CA ASP A 85 -7.88 -16.54 -2.56
C ASP A 85 -7.81 -17.37 -1.29
N ARG A 86 -6.66 -17.36 -0.60
CA ARG A 86 -6.46 -18.13 0.62
C ARG A 86 -7.42 -17.74 1.73
N LEU A 87 -7.60 -16.43 1.95
CA LEU A 87 -8.57 -15.94 2.92
C LEU A 87 -9.99 -16.38 2.58
N LEU A 88 -10.38 -16.26 1.30
CA LEU A 88 -11.72 -16.64 0.89
C LEU A 88 -11.96 -18.15 0.97
N TYR A 89 -10.95 -18.99 0.77
CA TYR A 89 -11.06 -20.44 1.00
C TYR A 89 -11.26 -20.77 2.47
N GLU A 90 -10.52 -20.14 3.37
CA GLU A 90 -10.70 -20.29 4.80
C GLU A 90 -12.09 -19.83 5.25
N MET A 91 -12.57 -18.71 4.72
CA MET A 91 -13.94 -18.25 4.98
C MET A 91 -14.98 -19.25 4.48
N ARG A 92 -14.82 -19.80 3.27
CA ARG A 92 -15.72 -20.82 2.75
C ARG A 92 -15.79 -22.04 3.67
N ASP A 93 -14.65 -22.51 4.12
CA ASP A 93 -14.55 -23.71 4.96
C ASP A 93 -15.08 -23.43 6.39
N TRP A 94 -14.88 -22.20 6.87
CA TRP A 94 -15.52 -21.73 8.11
C TRP A 94 -17.05 -21.73 8.00
N PHE A 95 -17.62 -21.24 6.90
CA PHE A 95 -19.07 -21.27 6.67
C PHE A 95 -19.61 -22.71 6.62
N LYS A 96 -18.93 -23.61 5.93
CA LYS A 96 -19.33 -25.03 5.89
C LYS A 96 -19.41 -25.66 7.27
N THR A 97 -18.52 -25.29 8.16
CA THR A 97 -18.47 -25.83 9.52
C THR A 97 -19.50 -25.19 10.43
N ASN A 98 -19.65 -23.86 10.39
CA ASN A 98 -20.45 -23.11 11.36
C ASN A 98 -21.87 -22.79 10.87
N HIS A 99 -22.08 -22.76 9.55
CA HIS A 99 -23.37 -22.47 8.91
C HIS A 99 -23.66 -23.45 7.77
N PRO A 100 -23.86 -24.73 8.05
CA PRO A 100 -24.00 -25.76 7.01
C PRO A 100 -25.24 -25.59 6.13
N THR A 101 -26.22 -24.82 6.57
CA THR A 101 -27.42 -24.49 5.82
C THR A 101 -27.21 -23.34 4.80
N THR A 102 -26.11 -22.61 4.93
CA THR A 102 -25.75 -21.49 4.05
C THR A 102 -25.00 -22.01 2.82
N LYS A 103 -25.48 -21.66 1.65
CA LYS A 103 -24.81 -21.99 0.40
C LYS A 103 -23.70 -20.97 0.09
N VAL A 104 -22.48 -21.45 -0.06
CA VAL A 104 -21.33 -20.57 -0.34
C VAL A 104 -20.72 -20.92 -1.69
N GLU A 105 -20.73 -19.96 -2.60
CA GLU A 105 -20.17 -20.05 -3.95
C GLU A 105 -18.89 -19.23 -4.05
N TYR A 106 -17.80 -19.85 -4.49
CA TYR A 106 -16.55 -19.14 -4.76
C TYR A 106 -16.42 -18.86 -6.24
N LYS A 107 -16.15 -17.61 -6.58
CA LYS A 107 -15.96 -17.15 -7.96
C LYS A 107 -14.71 -16.27 -8.06
N VAL A 108 -14.14 -16.24 -9.26
CA VAL A 108 -13.03 -15.34 -9.60
C VAL A 108 -13.52 -14.36 -10.65
N SER A 109 -13.37 -13.08 -10.36
CA SER A 109 -13.70 -12.02 -11.33
C SER A 109 -12.61 -11.94 -12.40
N ARG A 110 -13.01 -12.02 -13.66
CA ARG A 110 -12.09 -11.93 -14.81
C ARG A 110 -11.60 -10.50 -15.07
N GLY A 111 -12.28 -9.52 -14.53
CA GLY A 111 -11.98 -8.11 -14.76
C GLY A 111 -11.02 -7.49 -13.74
N GLY A 112 -10.65 -8.19 -12.68
CA GLY A 112 -9.91 -7.60 -11.55
C GLY A 112 -10.71 -6.47 -10.90
N MET A 113 -10.02 -5.40 -10.47
CA MET A 113 -10.68 -4.21 -9.90
C MET A 113 -11.06 -3.16 -10.94
N THR A 114 -10.43 -3.16 -12.10
CA THR A 114 -10.56 -2.09 -13.10
C THR A 114 -11.65 -2.35 -14.12
N ASN A 115 -11.93 -3.61 -14.40
CA ASN A 115 -12.96 -3.99 -15.38
C ASN A 115 -14.09 -4.75 -14.70
N VAL A 116 -15.30 -4.38 -15.06
CA VAL A 116 -16.50 -5.03 -14.55
C VAL A 116 -16.75 -6.34 -15.32
N ASP A 117 -16.74 -7.46 -14.62
CA ASP A 117 -17.19 -8.76 -15.15
C ASP A 117 -18.73 -8.77 -15.16
N LYS A 118 -19.30 -8.29 -16.27
CA LYS A 118 -20.75 -8.10 -16.39
C LYS A 118 -21.56 -9.40 -16.21
N GLU A 119 -20.99 -10.52 -16.64
CA GLU A 119 -21.65 -11.83 -16.52
C GLU A 119 -21.73 -12.27 -15.05
N LEU A 120 -20.61 -12.15 -14.35
CA LEU A 120 -20.56 -12.48 -12.92
C LEU A 120 -21.45 -11.55 -12.09
N TRP A 121 -21.47 -10.25 -12.41
CA TRP A 121 -22.33 -9.30 -11.72
C TRP A 121 -23.82 -9.56 -11.94
N ALA A 122 -24.21 -9.95 -13.16
CA ALA A 122 -25.58 -10.34 -13.46
C ALA A 122 -25.96 -11.63 -12.70
N GLU A 123 -25.10 -12.65 -12.71
CA GLU A 123 -25.31 -13.89 -11.96
C GLU A 123 -25.48 -13.63 -10.46
N MET A 124 -24.62 -12.78 -9.87
CA MET A 124 -24.72 -12.43 -8.45
C MET A 124 -26.01 -11.66 -8.14
N GLY A 125 -26.42 -10.75 -9.03
CA GLY A 125 -27.67 -9.99 -8.87
C GLY A 125 -28.92 -10.87 -8.85
N GLU A 126 -28.89 -12.00 -9.55
CA GLU A 126 -30.01 -12.95 -9.61
C GLU A 126 -30.00 -14.00 -8.49
N LYS A 127 -28.81 -14.46 -8.08
CA LYS A 127 -28.68 -15.66 -7.25
C LYS A 127 -28.11 -15.41 -5.86
N ALA A 128 -27.44 -14.29 -5.64
CA ALA A 128 -26.77 -14.02 -4.36
C ALA A 128 -27.68 -13.21 -3.42
N ASP A 129 -27.79 -13.68 -2.19
CA ASP A 129 -28.34 -12.89 -1.08
C ASP A 129 -27.31 -11.95 -0.46
N ALA A 130 -26.03 -12.33 -0.52
CA ALA A 130 -24.90 -11.52 -0.08
C ALA A 130 -23.65 -11.81 -0.91
N VAL A 131 -22.76 -10.81 -0.98
CA VAL A 131 -21.49 -10.90 -1.71
C VAL A 131 -20.36 -10.39 -0.83
N VAL A 132 -19.27 -11.15 -0.78
CA VAL A 132 -18.01 -10.76 -0.15
C VAL A 132 -16.97 -10.63 -1.24
N LEU A 133 -16.41 -9.43 -1.40
CA LEU A 133 -15.35 -9.15 -2.36
C LEU A 133 -13.98 -9.23 -1.66
N GLY A 134 -13.15 -10.18 -2.08
CA GLY A 134 -11.76 -10.28 -1.64
C GLY A 134 -10.91 -9.31 -2.44
N LEU A 135 -10.64 -8.15 -1.85
CA LEU A 135 -9.72 -7.17 -2.40
C LEU A 135 -8.32 -7.51 -1.90
N GLY A 136 -7.47 -8.03 -2.80
CA GLY A 136 -6.04 -8.18 -2.54
C GLY A 136 -5.28 -6.90 -2.89
N HIS A 137 -4.11 -6.74 -2.28
CA HIS A 137 -3.21 -5.63 -2.59
C HIS A 137 -1.83 -6.17 -2.92
#